data_e3cdd4d4340df55aacbb6e9414d6957c
#
_entry.id   e3cdd4d4340df55aacbb6e9414d6957c
#
_cell.length_a   1.000
_cell.length_b   1.000
_cell.length_c   1.000
_cell.angle_alpha   90.00
_cell.angle_beta   90.00
_cell.angle_gamma   90.00
#
_symmetry.space_group_name_H-M   'P 1'
#
loop_
_entity.id
_entity.type
_entity.pdbx_description
1 polymer ?
#
loop_
_entity_poly.entity_id
_entity_poly.type
_entity_poly.pdbx_seq_one_letter_code
_entity_poly.pdbx_strand_id
1 'polypeptide(L)'
;MRGRWHFRCFSLALSPAAPDLVLRKPSIFTVQTEIFTLCDAATVAAGKLNILGSFDTIGAQSFPCDHPLCAVACKLRFDVGEEGRHWLEMHFCDPDMRPVLKPIRQDFEIRIPGHQSQTHIHIWQHLGFHLELPGEYYFELKVDGDTKSRIPLYVVQAQRR
;
A
#
# COMPACT_ATOMS: atom_id res chain seq x y z
N MET A 1 -27.76 30.13 -69.75
CA MET A 1 -27.13 28.97 -69.12
C MET A 1 -26.81 29.32 -67.67
N ARG A 2 -27.61 28.85 -66.70
CA ARG A 2 -27.50 29.20 -65.29
C ARG A 2 -27.00 27.94 -64.57
N GLY A 3 -25.74 27.93 -64.12
CA GLY A 3 -25.14 26.87 -63.29
C GLY A 3 -25.56 27.04 -61.83
N ARG A 4 -26.19 26.02 -61.29
CA ARG A 4 -26.72 25.95 -59.92
C ARG A 4 -25.66 25.26 -59.05
N TRP A 5 -25.05 25.98 -58.10
CA TRP A 5 -24.11 25.43 -57.13
C TRP A 5 -24.91 24.89 -55.95
N HIS A 6 -24.78 23.57 -55.70
CA HIS A 6 -25.30 22.94 -54.49
C HIS A 6 -24.27 23.02 -53.39
N PHE A 7 -24.52 23.81 -52.36
CA PHE A 7 -23.81 23.74 -51.09
C PHE A 7 -24.25 22.51 -50.33
N ARG A 8 -23.35 21.55 -50.16
CA ARG A 8 -23.51 20.47 -49.21
C ARG A 8 -23.14 21.00 -47.83
N CYS A 9 -24.10 21.04 -46.94
CA CYS A 9 -23.92 21.30 -45.51
C CYS A 9 -23.25 20.09 -44.87
N PHE A 10 -21.97 20.19 -44.46
CA PHE A 10 -21.29 19.20 -43.63
C PHE A 10 -21.74 19.43 -42.19
N SER A 11 -22.54 18.53 -41.69
CA SER A 11 -22.89 18.45 -40.27
C SER A 11 -21.65 17.96 -39.51
N LEU A 12 -21.02 18.83 -38.73
CA LEU A 12 -19.99 18.45 -37.76
C LEU A 12 -20.69 17.74 -36.58
N ALA A 13 -20.53 16.42 -36.51
CA ALA A 13 -20.89 15.67 -35.36
C ALA A 13 -19.93 16.04 -34.20
N LEU A 14 -20.50 16.59 -33.13
CA LEU A 14 -19.78 16.77 -31.86
C LEU A 14 -19.37 15.40 -31.33
N SER A 15 -18.08 15.20 -31.23
CA SER A 15 -17.47 14.07 -30.51
C SER A 15 -17.78 14.16 -29.02
N PRO A 16 -18.11 13.06 -28.33
CA PRO A 16 -18.37 13.10 -26.89
C PRO A 16 -17.09 13.49 -26.13
N ALA A 17 -17.28 14.38 -25.17
CA ALA A 17 -16.25 14.91 -24.28
C ALA A 17 -15.36 13.79 -23.72
N ALA A 18 -14.06 13.98 -23.82
CA ALA A 18 -13.07 13.15 -23.14
C ALA A 18 -13.32 13.18 -21.62
N PRO A 19 -13.11 12.06 -20.90
CA PRO A 19 -13.26 12.06 -19.45
C PRO A 19 -12.28 13.06 -18.84
N ASP A 20 -12.76 13.87 -17.93
CA ASP A 20 -12.00 14.84 -17.15
C ASP A 20 -10.71 14.20 -16.61
N LEU A 21 -9.61 14.61 -17.20
CA LEU A 21 -8.28 14.36 -16.67
C LEU A 21 -8.18 15.24 -15.42
N VAL A 22 -8.57 14.69 -14.28
CA VAL A 22 -8.33 15.33 -12.98
C VAL A 22 -6.82 15.45 -12.85
N LEU A 23 -6.30 16.63 -13.19
CA LEU A 23 -4.93 17.03 -12.89
C LEU A 23 -4.76 16.96 -11.37
N ARG A 24 -4.25 15.83 -10.85
CA ARG A 24 -3.76 15.74 -9.48
C ARG A 24 -2.68 16.82 -9.35
N LYS A 25 -3.01 17.89 -8.63
CA LYS A 25 -1.98 18.83 -8.14
C LYS A 25 -0.89 17.99 -7.49
N PRO A 26 0.40 18.19 -7.82
CA PRO A 26 1.46 17.57 -7.05
C PRO A 26 1.32 18.08 -5.62
N SER A 27 0.88 17.21 -4.72
CA SER A 27 0.87 17.49 -3.29
C SER A 27 2.33 17.66 -2.88
N ILE A 28 2.70 18.84 -2.43
CA ILE A 28 4.03 19.13 -1.85
C ILE A 28 4.16 18.39 -0.52
N PHE A 29 3.04 17.93 0.03
CA PHE A 29 2.93 17.18 1.27
C PHE A 29 2.81 15.70 0.91
N THR A 30 3.72 14.91 1.44
CA THR A 30 3.77 13.48 1.19
C THR A 30 3.65 12.76 2.51
N VAL A 31 2.60 11.93 2.66
CA VAL A 31 2.46 11.03 3.80
C VAL A 31 3.77 10.32 4.09
N GLN A 32 4.28 10.47 5.31
CA GLN A 32 5.56 9.92 5.73
C GLN A 32 5.36 8.61 6.48
N THR A 33 6.11 7.58 6.10
CA THR A 33 6.17 6.33 6.85
C THR A 33 7.20 6.46 7.97
N GLU A 34 6.74 6.52 9.23
CA GLU A 34 7.62 6.55 10.41
C GLU A 34 8.03 5.13 10.82
N ILE A 35 7.11 4.18 10.70
CA ILE A 35 7.33 2.77 11.04
C ILE A 35 6.60 1.90 10.01
N PHE A 36 7.28 0.90 9.50
CA PHE A 36 6.69 -0.21 8.76
C PHE A 36 7.54 -1.44 9.00
N THR A 37 7.00 -2.45 9.70
CA THR A 37 7.80 -3.60 10.15
C THR A 37 6.94 -4.85 10.36
N LEU A 38 7.57 -6.03 10.19
CA LEU A 38 7.02 -7.29 10.67
C LEU A 38 7.40 -7.49 12.14
N CYS A 39 6.53 -8.19 12.86
CA CYS A 39 6.75 -8.53 14.26
C CYS A 39 5.89 -9.74 14.68
N ASP A 40 6.23 -10.34 15.81
CA ASP A 40 5.42 -11.41 16.39
C ASP A 40 4.05 -10.91 16.83
N ALA A 41 4.01 -9.72 17.43
CA ALA A 41 2.77 -9.07 17.85
C ALA A 41 2.91 -7.54 17.91
N ALA A 42 1.80 -6.83 17.71
CA ALA A 42 1.73 -5.40 17.94
C ALA A 42 0.40 -5.01 18.57
N THR A 43 0.40 -3.93 19.35
CA THR A 43 -0.81 -3.37 19.96
C THR A 43 -0.76 -1.85 19.97
N VAL A 44 -1.94 -1.23 20.07
CA VAL A 44 -2.04 0.22 20.33
C VAL A 44 -2.60 0.44 21.72
N ALA A 45 -1.87 1.13 22.57
CA ALA A 45 -2.31 1.51 23.91
C ALA A 45 -2.08 3.00 24.13
N ALA A 46 -3.12 3.72 24.52
CA ALA A 46 -3.09 5.17 24.72
C ALA A 46 -2.44 5.96 23.56
N GLY A 47 -2.78 5.59 22.31
CA GLY A 47 -2.25 6.22 21.10
C GLY A 47 -0.78 5.87 20.79
N LYS A 48 -0.19 4.92 21.51
CA LYS A 48 1.19 4.48 21.31
C LYS A 48 1.22 3.10 20.70
N LEU A 49 2.05 2.92 19.68
CA LEU A 49 2.33 1.64 19.05
C LEU A 49 3.34 0.87 19.88
N ASN A 50 2.96 -0.33 20.30
CA ASN A 50 3.85 -1.30 20.95
C ASN A 50 4.14 -2.43 19.97
N ILE A 51 5.41 -2.77 19.78
CA ILE A 51 5.88 -3.80 18.87
C ILE A 51 6.66 -4.81 19.69
N LEU A 52 6.34 -6.09 19.54
CA LEU A 52 7.04 -7.20 20.18
C LEU A 52 7.67 -8.10 19.11
N GLY A 53 8.97 -8.37 19.21
CA GLY A 53 9.67 -9.32 18.35
C GLY A 53 9.68 -8.88 16.88
N SER A 54 10.22 -7.70 16.57
CA SER A 54 10.40 -7.29 15.16
C SER A 54 11.45 -8.17 14.49
N PHE A 55 11.15 -8.65 13.28
CA PHE A 55 12.03 -9.51 12.50
C PHE A 55 11.97 -9.19 11.00
N ASP A 56 12.98 -9.64 10.28
CA ASP A 56 13.11 -9.57 8.83
C ASP A 56 13.50 -10.91 8.20
N THR A 57 13.66 -11.94 9.03
CA THR A 57 14.19 -13.25 8.58
C THR A 57 13.37 -14.38 9.17
N ILE A 58 13.01 -15.35 8.33
CA ILE A 58 12.37 -16.61 8.71
C ILE A 58 13.29 -17.76 8.30
N GLY A 59 13.64 -18.61 9.26
CA GLY A 59 14.37 -19.85 9.02
C GLY A 59 13.44 -21.06 8.97
N ALA A 60 13.41 -21.79 7.85
CA ALA A 60 12.64 -23.03 7.72
C ALA A 60 13.55 -24.23 7.43
N GLN A 61 13.23 -25.41 8.00
CA GLN A 61 14.01 -26.63 7.78
C GLN A 61 13.78 -27.26 6.41
N SER A 62 12.58 -27.07 5.86
CA SER A 62 12.18 -27.58 4.55
C SER A 62 11.17 -26.64 3.90
N PHE A 63 11.04 -26.73 2.58
CA PHE A 63 10.05 -26.02 1.77
C PHE A 63 9.18 -27.02 1.01
N PRO A 64 7.88 -26.70 0.74
CA PRO A 64 7.19 -25.50 1.21
C PRO A 64 7.02 -25.50 2.74
N CYS A 65 6.84 -24.32 3.35
CA CYS A 65 6.58 -24.19 4.78
C CYS A 65 5.53 -23.13 5.08
N ASP A 66 4.88 -23.29 6.23
CA ASP A 66 3.89 -22.34 6.72
C ASP A 66 4.50 -21.50 7.85
N HIS A 67 4.36 -20.18 7.75
CA HIS A 67 4.59 -19.28 8.87
C HIS A 67 3.24 -18.98 9.54
N PRO A 68 3.03 -19.44 10.80
CA PRO A 68 1.66 -19.56 11.28
C PRO A 68 1.02 -18.22 11.60
N LEU A 69 1.71 -17.35 12.31
CA LEU A 69 1.15 -16.07 12.76
C LEU A 69 2.24 -15.02 12.94
N CYS A 70 2.00 -13.85 12.37
CA CYS A 70 2.75 -12.64 12.66
C CYS A 70 1.85 -11.41 12.55
N ALA A 71 2.40 -10.24 12.77
CA ALA A 71 1.75 -8.96 12.53
C ALA A 71 2.64 -8.06 11.65
N VAL A 72 2.00 -7.18 10.89
CA VAL A 72 2.65 -6.05 10.25
C VAL A 72 2.12 -4.78 10.88
N ALA A 73 3.02 -3.94 11.40
CA ALA A 73 2.69 -2.69 12.03
C ALA A 73 3.18 -1.51 11.19
N CYS A 74 2.34 -0.50 11.03
CA CYS A 74 2.76 0.74 10.42
C CYS A 74 2.34 1.96 11.26
N LYS A 75 3.14 3.02 11.17
CA LYS A 75 2.84 4.35 11.69
C LYS A 75 3.14 5.37 10.62
N LEU A 76 2.13 6.11 10.24
CA LEU A 76 2.17 7.12 9.20
C LEU A 76 1.97 8.50 9.80
N ARG A 77 2.65 9.51 9.24
CA ARG A 77 2.45 10.91 9.56
C ARG A 77 1.78 11.61 8.39
N PHE A 78 0.74 12.35 8.72
CA PHE A 78 -0.02 13.21 7.82
C PHE A 78 0.19 14.67 8.22
N ASP A 79 0.55 15.51 7.26
CA ASP A 79 0.73 16.94 7.48
C ASP A 79 -0.58 17.71 7.19
N VAL A 80 -0.60 18.98 7.61
CA VAL A 80 -1.71 19.90 7.34
C VAL A 80 -1.96 19.98 5.84
N GLY A 81 -3.21 19.77 5.42
CA GLY A 81 -3.61 19.68 4.01
C GLY A 81 -3.79 18.26 3.49
N GLU A 82 -3.51 17.27 4.34
CA GLU A 82 -3.72 15.84 4.03
C GLU A 82 -4.91 15.28 4.83
N GLU A 83 -5.88 16.12 5.19
CA GLU A 83 -7.11 15.69 5.86
C GLU A 83 -8.05 15.00 4.87
N GLY A 84 -8.84 14.08 5.37
CA GLY A 84 -9.87 13.42 4.58
C GLY A 84 -9.82 11.91 4.63
N ARG A 85 -10.45 11.30 3.62
CA ARG A 85 -10.49 9.85 3.47
C ARG A 85 -9.26 9.37 2.73
N HIS A 86 -8.64 8.36 3.29
CA HIS A 86 -7.47 7.67 2.75
C HIS A 86 -7.69 6.17 2.77
N TRP A 87 -6.82 5.42 2.07
CA TRP A 87 -6.76 3.98 2.21
C TRP A 87 -5.32 3.50 2.26
N LEU A 88 -5.12 2.45 3.03
CA LEU A 88 -3.88 1.66 3.05
C LEU A 88 -4.07 0.41 2.22
N GLU A 89 -3.04 0.01 1.51
CA GLU A 89 -2.93 -1.32 0.94
C GLU A 89 -1.60 -1.94 1.35
N MET A 90 -1.67 -3.17 1.85
CA MET A 90 -0.50 -4.00 2.10
C MET A 90 -0.44 -5.11 1.05
N HIS A 91 0.69 -5.20 0.37
CA HIS A 91 1.00 -6.25 -0.58
C HIS A 91 2.11 -7.13 0.00
N PHE A 92 2.00 -8.44 -0.17
CA PHE A 92 3.06 -9.39 0.15
C PHE A 92 3.36 -10.21 -1.09
N CYS A 93 4.60 -10.13 -1.57
CA CYS A 93 5.04 -10.71 -2.84
C CYS A 93 6.26 -11.62 -2.63
N ASP A 94 6.34 -12.64 -3.48
CA ASP A 94 7.49 -13.55 -3.59
C ASP A 94 8.67 -12.88 -4.33
N PRO A 95 9.84 -13.55 -4.44
CA PRO A 95 10.99 -13.03 -5.17
C PRO A 95 10.71 -12.69 -6.65
N ASP A 96 9.72 -13.34 -7.26
CA ASP A 96 9.30 -13.10 -8.64
C ASP A 96 8.22 -12.01 -8.76
N MET A 97 7.96 -11.28 -7.65
CA MET A 97 6.93 -10.23 -7.54
C MET A 97 5.49 -10.73 -7.71
N ARG A 98 5.25 -12.04 -7.51
CA ARG A 98 3.90 -12.61 -7.50
C ARG A 98 3.28 -12.44 -6.11
N PRO A 99 1.99 -12.13 -6.02
CA PRO A 99 1.34 -11.97 -4.72
C PRO A 99 1.26 -13.32 -3.98
N VAL A 100 1.81 -13.38 -2.78
CA VAL A 100 1.67 -14.51 -1.84
C VAL A 100 0.33 -14.43 -1.12
N LEU A 101 -0.10 -13.20 -0.80
CA LEU A 101 -1.42 -12.90 -0.25
C LEU A 101 -2.16 -11.95 -1.17
N LYS A 102 -3.49 -12.04 -1.16
CA LYS A 102 -4.32 -11.00 -1.78
C LYS A 102 -4.02 -9.67 -1.08
N PRO A 103 -3.89 -8.55 -1.83
CA PRO A 103 -3.70 -7.24 -1.22
C PRO A 103 -4.77 -6.96 -0.17
N ILE A 104 -4.34 -6.49 0.99
CA ILE A 104 -5.25 -6.17 2.10
C ILE A 104 -5.41 -4.67 2.15
N ARG A 105 -6.64 -4.20 1.89
CA ARG A 105 -7.00 -2.79 1.90
C ARG A 105 -7.78 -2.43 3.15
N GLN A 106 -7.48 -1.24 3.69
CA GLN A 106 -8.18 -0.63 4.80
C GLN A 106 -8.41 0.85 4.55
N ASP A 107 -9.66 1.28 4.59
CA ASP A 107 -10.03 2.69 4.51
C ASP A 107 -10.04 3.33 5.90
N PHE A 108 -9.64 4.60 5.99
CA PHE A 108 -9.62 5.37 7.23
C PHE A 108 -9.80 6.87 6.95
N GLU A 109 -10.04 7.65 8.00
CA GLU A 109 -10.21 9.10 7.91
C GLU A 109 -9.19 9.81 8.79
N ILE A 110 -8.51 10.83 8.25
CA ILE A 110 -7.59 11.69 8.97
C ILE A 110 -8.27 13.04 9.23
N ARG A 111 -8.24 13.46 10.49
CA ARG A 111 -8.68 14.77 10.93
C ARG A 111 -7.51 15.44 11.65
N ILE A 112 -7.12 16.61 11.18
CA ILE A 112 -6.01 17.39 11.73
C ILE A 112 -6.60 18.59 12.48
N PRO A 113 -6.84 18.50 13.79
CA PRO A 113 -7.33 19.63 14.56
C PRO A 113 -6.20 20.64 14.75
N GLY A 114 -6.32 21.83 14.14
CA GLY A 114 -5.34 22.89 14.26
C GLY A 114 -4.25 22.83 13.18
N HIS A 115 -3.00 23.15 13.58
CA HIS A 115 -1.86 23.25 12.64
C HIS A 115 -0.75 22.24 12.92
N GLN A 116 -1.10 21.10 13.54
CA GLN A 116 -0.12 20.05 13.88
C GLN A 116 -0.39 18.80 13.07
N SER A 117 0.68 18.18 12.55
CA SER A 117 0.58 16.89 11.88
C SER A 117 -0.03 15.83 12.78
N GLN A 118 -0.74 14.87 12.18
CA GLN A 118 -1.35 13.74 12.88
C GLN A 118 -0.70 12.44 12.47
N THR A 119 -0.69 11.47 13.39
CA THR A 119 -0.21 10.13 13.09
C THR A 119 -1.37 9.15 13.06
N HIS A 120 -1.32 8.25 12.07
CA HIS A 120 -2.20 7.09 11.96
C HIS A 120 -1.39 5.82 12.21
N ILE A 121 -1.89 4.97 13.11
CA ILE A 121 -1.29 3.66 13.40
C ILE A 121 -2.25 2.59 12.90
N HIS A 122 -1.74 1.67 12.10
CA HIS A 122 -2.48 0.50 11.66
C HIS A 122 -1.68 -0.78 11.90
N ILE A 123 -2.38 -1.84 12.25
CA ILE A 123 -1.80 -3.15 12.51
C ILE A 123 -2.62 -4.20 11.78
N TRP A 124 -1.99 -4.95 10.89
CA TRP A 124 -2.52 -6.19 10.35
C TRP A 124 -2.07 -7.33 11.25
N GLN A 125 -3.02 -7.96 11.92
CA GLN A 125 -2.75 -9.05 12.88
C GLN A 125 -3.10 -10.42 12.28
N HIS A 126 -2.59 -11.46 12.90
CA HIS A 126 -2.89 -12.85 12.57
C HIS A 126 -2.59 -13.20 11.10
N LEU A 127 -1.52 -12.63 10.58
CA LEU A 127 -1.06 -12.95 9.23
C LEU A 127 -0.34 -14.30 9.27
N GLY A 128 -0.88 -15.27 8.54
CA GLY A 128 -0.20 -16.50 8.21
C GLY A 128 0.05 -16.57 6.72
N PHE A 129 1.17 -17.16 6.30
CA PHE A 129 1.47 -17.29 4.88
C PHE A 129 2.24 -18.56 4.57
N HIS A 130 1.98 -19.05 3.38
CA HIS A 130 2.66 -20.22 2.82
C HIS A 130 3.84 -19.75 1.98
N LEU A 131 5.02 -20.34 2.25
CA LEU A 131 6.28 -19.98 1.60
C LEU A 131 6.76 -21.19 0.80
N GLU A 132 6.73 -21.05 -0.53
CA GLU A 132 7.08 -22.14 -1.45
C GLU A 132 8.58 -22.42 -1.49
N LEU A 133 9.40 -21.38 -1.46
CA LEU A 133 10.82 -21.44 -1.68
C LEU A 133 11.57 -20.47 -0.75
N PRO A 134 12.86 -20.73 -0.46
CA PRO A 134 13.71 -19.70 0.15
C PRO A 134 13.94 -18.56 -0.83
N GLY A 135 14.12 -17.33 -0.30
CA GLY A 135 14.35 -16.14 -1.12
C GLY A 135 14.05 -14.85 -0.38
N GLU A 136 14.12 -13.76 -1.11
CA GLU A 136 13.80 -12.43 -0.62
C GLU A 136 12.39 -12.06 -1.04
N TYR A 137 11.47 -12.09 -0.08
CA TYR A 137 10.09 -11.67 -0.19
C TYR A 137 9.96 -10.21 0.18
N TYR A 138 8.84 -9.55 -0.19
CA TYR A 138 8.65 -8.14 0.07
C TYR A 138 7.27 -7.84 0.60
N PHE A 139 7.22 -7.04 1.67
CA PHE A 139 6.01 -6.33 2.04
C PHE A 139 6.07 -4.90 1.48
N GLU A 140 5.02 -4.49 0.81
CA GLU A 140 4.89 -3.15 0.26
C GLU A 140 3.67 -2.47 0.85
N LEU A 141 3.86 -1.23 1.33
CA LEU A 141 2.81 -0.37 1.85
C LEU A 141 2.49 0.71 0.84
N LYS A 142 1.22 0.81 0.47
CA LYS A 142 0.69 1.89 -0.35
C LYS A 142 -0.31 2.72 0.43
N VAL A 143 -0.31 4.03 0.18
CA VAL A 143 -1.32 4.97 0.64
C VAL A 143 -1.90 5.65 -0.59
N ASP A 144 -3.22 5.59 -0.75
CA ASP A 144 -3.93 6.18 -1.90
C ASP A 144 -3.39 5.76 -3.27
N GLY A 145 -2.85 4.53 -3.34
CA GLY A 145 -2.26 3.96 -4.54
C GLY A 145 -0.76 4.25 -4.73
N ASP A 146 -0.17 5.15 -3.94
CA ASP A 146 1.26 5.46 -4.01
C ASP A 146 2.05 4.57 -3.06
N THR A 147 3.12 3.94 -3.53
CA THR A 147 4.06 3.18 -2.68
C THR A 147 4.78 4.12 -1.73
N LYS A 148 4.62 3.89 -0.43
CA LYS A 148 5.23 4.69 0.64
C LYS A 148 6.39 3.98 1.30
N SER A 149 6.37 2.64 1.36
CA SER A 149 7.45 1.86 1.95
C SER A 149 7.48 0.46 1.38
N ARG A 150 8.66 -0.13 1.36
CA ARG A 150 8.89 -1.55 1.07
C ARG A 150 9.92 -2.09 2.04
N ILE A 151 9.65 -3.24 2.64
CA ILE A 151 10.57 -3.95 3.52
C ILE A 151 10.79 -5.37 3.03
N PRO A 152 12.03 -5.88 3.08
CA PRO A 152 12.32 -7.26 2.74
C PRO A 152 11.92 -8.21 3.87
N LEU A 153 11.64 -9.46 3.50
CA LEU A 153 11.58 -10.62 4.39
C LEU A 153 12.46 -11.70 3.81
N TYR A 154 13.56 -12.00 4.48
CA TYR A 154 14.49 -13.04 4.06
C TYR A 154 14.03 -14.40 4.55
N VAL A 155 13.70 -15.28 3.62
CA VAL A 155 13.29 -16.65 3.92
C VAL A 155 14.46 -17.58 3.60
N VAL A 156 15.03 -18.20 4.63
CA VAL A 156 16.26 -18.98 4.49
C VAL A 156 16.05 -20.43 4.93
N GLN A 157 16.75 -21.35 4.26
CA GLN A 157 16.77 -22.74 4.71
C GLN A 157 17.72 -22.87 5.89
N ALA A 158 17.18 -23.26 7.05
CA ALA A 158 17.97 -23.51 8.24
C ALA A 158 18.82 -24.78 8.07
N GLN A 159 20.13 -24.67 8.27
CA GLN A 159 21.01 -25.83 8.30
C GLN A 159 20.77 -26.61 9.61
N ARG A 160 20.57 -27.93 9.51
CA ARG A 160 20.59 -28.78 10.71
C ARG A 160 21.98 -28.70 11.32
N ARG A 161 22.05 -28.21 12.54
CA ARG A 161 23.23 -28.40 13.39
C ARG A 161 23.25 -29.81 13.97
#